data_4b4e424d32bada0dab3ebb140137f5d2
#
_entry.id   4b4e424d32bada0dab3ebb140137f5d2
#
_cell.length_a   1.000
_cell.length_b   1.000
_cell.length_c   1.000
_cell.angle_alpha   90.00
_cell.angle_beta   90.00
_cell.angle_gamma   90.00
#
_symmetry.space_group_name_H-M   'P 1'
#
loop_
_entity.id
_entity.type
_entity.pdbx_description
1 polymer ?
#
loop_
_entity_poly.entity_id
_entity_poly.type
_entity_poly.pdbx_seq_one_letter_code
_entity_poly.pdbx_strand_id
1 'polypeptide(L)'
;MQHRKTLMLVLTALFAALTAVGAFFKIPFALAVISLQFLFTAMAGILLGAGYGALSQLVYVLIGLVGVPIFALGGGFSYVLQPTFGFLLGLIPSAFVIGKLAKRPLTFWRTALAMLAGLAVLYAVGVPYLALIANAYLGKGLTFWQVLKNGMLIYLPGDLLKIAFGSFLCVAIARRLPQLFAAPQAE
;
A
#
# COMPACT_ATOMS: atom_id res chain seq x y z
N MET A 1 3.37 -21.33 -19.82
CA MET A 1 3.46 -21.02 -18.37
C MET A 1 4.62 -20.10 -18.00
N GLN A 2 5.83 -20.29 -18.53
CA GLN A 2 7.04 -19.52 -18.16
C GLN A 2 6.92 -18.01 -18.46
N HIS A 3 6.47 -17.64 -19.67
CA HIS A 3 6.27 -16.23 -20.05
C HIS A 3 5.35 -15.46 -19.09
N ARG A 4 4.31 -16.10 -18.57
CA ARG A 4 3.36 -15.45 -17.67
C ARG A 4 3.98 -15.22 -16.27
N LYS A 5 4.76 -16.17 -15.75
CA LYS A 5 5.48 -15.98 -14.48
C LYS A 5 6.47 -14.82 -14.58
N THR A 6 7.24 -14.77 -15.68
CA THR A 6 8.17 -13.66 -15.96
C THR A 6 7.44 -12.32 -16.03
N LEU A 7 6.32 -12.25 -16.75
CA LEU A 7 5.50 -11.04 -16.82
C LEU A 7 5.02 -10.58 -15.44
N MET A 8 4.51 -11.51 -14.61
CA MET A 8 4.05 -11.17 -13.26
C MET A 8 5.20 -10.67 -12.36
N LEU A 9 6.41 -11.22 -12.49
CA LEU A 9 7.59 -10.74 -11.76
C LEU A 9 8.02 -9.34 -12.23
N VAL A 10 7.98 -9.06 -13.53
CA VAL A 10 8.25 -7.72 -14.08
C VAL A 10 7.23 -6.69 -13.58
N LEU A 11 5.95 -7.05 -13.58
CA LEU A 11 4.89 -6.20 -13.05
C LEU A 11 5.03 -6.00 -11.52
N THR A 12 5.46 -7.02 -10.80
CA THR A 12 5.77 -6.91 -9.36
C THR A 12 6.86 -5.87 -9.10
N ALA A 13 7.95 -5.92 -9.86
CA ALA A 13 9.03 -4.93 -9.77
C ALA A 13 8.55 -3.53 -10.17
N LEU A 14 7.74 -3.42 -11.23
CA LEU A 14 7.14 -2.17 -11.66
C LEU A 14 6.28 -1.55 -10.55
N PHE A 15 5.42 -2.32 -9.89
CA PHE A 15 4.58 -1.80 -8.81
C PHE A 15 5.38 -1.47 -7.54
N ALA A 16 6.47 -2.17 -7.25
CA ALA A 16 7.41 -1.77 -6.21
C ALA A 16 8.02 -0.39 -6.52
N ALA A 17 8.46 -0.18 -7.76
CA ALA A 17 8.98 1.10 -8.23
C ALA A 17 7.91 2.21 -8.20
N LEU A 18 6.67 1.93 -8.64
CA LEU A 18 5.56 2.89 -8.57
C LEU A 18 5.22 3.27 -7.12
N THR A 19 5.31 2.31 -6.18
CA THR A 19 5.12 2.60 -4.75
C THR A 19 6.23 3.53 -4.23
N ALA A 20 7.49 3.32 -4.65
CA ALA A 20 8.59 4.22 -4.35
C ALA A 20 8.37 5.62 -4.94
N VAL A 21 7.95 5.72 -6.20
CA VAL A 21 7.57 7.01 -6.83
C VAL A 21 6.44 7.67 -6.03
N GLY A 22 5.43 6.90 -5.61
CA GLY A 22 4.34 7.39 -4.77
C GLY A 22 4.78 7.92 -3.41
N ALA A 23 5.91 7.46 -2.87
CA ALA A 23 6.49 7.98 -1.64
C ALA A 23 7.08 9.39 -1.80
N PHE A 24 7.56 9.74 -3.00
CA PHE A 24 8.09 11.08 -3.29
C PHE A 24 6.99 12.13 -3.45
N PHE A 25 5.79 11.74 -3.90
CA PHE A 25 4.62 12.61 -3.87
C PHE A 25 4.04 12.64 -2.46
N LYS A 26 4.65 13.44 -1.59
CA LYS A 26 4.38 13.49 -0.17
C LYS A 26 4.08 14.89 0.34
N ILE A 27 3.12 14.97 1.26
CA ILE A 27 2.88 16.15 2.08
C ILE A 27 3.14 15.72 3.53
N PRO A 28 4.23 16.21 4.17
CA PRO A 28 4.50 15.90 5.56
C PRO A 28 3.42 16.53 6.45
N PHE A 29 2.88 15.76 7.38
CA PHE A 29 1.88 16.23 8.32
C PHE A 29 2.06 15.58 9.69
N ALA A 30 2.29 16.40 10.71
CA ALA A 30 2.46 15.94 12.09
C ALA A 30 3.47 14.76 12.23
N LEU A 31 2.99 13.59 12.62
CA LEU A 31 3.81 12.39 12.87
C LEU A 31 3.81 11.38 11.71
N ALA A 32 3.09 11.66 10.64
CA ALA A 32 3.00 10.79 9.48
C ALA A 32 3.09 11.61 8.18
N VAL A 33 2.98 10.94 7.05
CA VAL A 33 3.18 11.53 5.73
C VAL A 33 2.02 11.13 4.82
N ILE A 34 1.32 12.11 4.25
CA ILE A 34 0.34 11.86 3.20
C ILE A 34 1.11 11.58 1.91
N SER A 35 0.95 10.40 1.33
CA SER A 35 1.65 10.00 0.10
C SER A 35 0.72 9.22 -0.83
N LEU A 36 1.19 8.96 -2.06
CA LEU A 36 0.47 8.13 -3.02
C LEU A 36 0.81 6.63 -2.91
N GLN A 37 1.60 6.22 -1.93
CA GLN A 37 2.02 4.82 -1.74
C GLN A 37 0.84 3.86 -1.68
N PHE A 38 -0.18 4.18 -0.87
CA PHE A 38 -1.37 3.34 -0.74
C PHE A 38 -2.12 3.16 -2.07
N LEU A 39 -2.17 4.18 -2.93
CA LEU A 39 -2.78 4.07 -4.25
C LEU A 39 -2.11 2.96 -5.08
N PHE A 40 -0.79 2.99 -5.21
CA PHE A 40 -0.05 1.99 -5.98
C PHE A 40 -0.07 0.61 -5.32
N THR A 41 -0.03 0.55 -3.99
CA THR A 41 -0.22 -0.69 -3.22
C THR A 41 -1.58 -1.32 -3.52
N ALA A 42 -2.64 -0.53 -3.48
CA ALA A 42 -3.99 -1.01 -3.75
C ALA A 42 -4.15 -1.46 -5.21
N MET A 43 -3.59 -0.71 -6.16
CA MET A 43 -3.56 -1.10 -7.58
C MET A 43 -2.79 -2.40 -7.78
N ALA A 44 -1.64 -2.60 -7.11
CA ALA A 44 -0.89 -3.86 -7.15
C ALA A 44 -1.76 -5.03 -6.67
N GLY A 45 -2.44 -4.90 -5.54
CA GLY A 45 -3.36 -5.92 -5.03
C GLY A 45 -4.47 -6.26 -6.04
N ILE A 46 -5.14 -5.25 -6.62
CA ILE A 46 -6.24 -5.43 -7.58
C ILE A 46 -5.77 -6.08 -8.89
N LEU A 47 -4.68 -5.59 -9.46
CA LEU A 47 -4.24 -5.96 -10.80
C LEU A 47 -3.41 -7.24 -10.80
N LEU A 48 -2.48 -7.41 -9.85
CA LEU A 48 -1.59 -8.56 -9.78
C LEU A 48 -2.16 -9.70 -8.92
N GLY A 49 -3.18 -9.42 -8.09
CA GLY A 49 -3.72 -10.37 -7.13
C GLY A 49 -2.91 -10.42 -5.82
N ALA A 50 -3.38 -11.24 -4.86
CA ALA A 50 -2.89 -11.23 -3.49
C ALA A 50 -1.38 -11.50 -3.37
N GLY A 51 -0.89 -12.57 -4.00
CA GLY A 51 0.52 -12.99 -3.87
C GLY A 51 1.50 -11.99 -4.47
N TYR A 52 1.34 -11.66 -5.74
CA TYR A 52 2.23 -10.73 -6.45
C TYR A 52 2.06 -9.28 -5.99
N GLY A 53 0.85 -8.88 -5.58
CA GLY A 53 0.61 -7.58 -4.97
C GLY A 53 1.34 -7.43 -3.63
N ALA A 54 1.24 -8.41 -2.74
CA ALA A 54 1.99 -8.41 -1.49
C ALA A 54 3.51 -8.49 -1.71
N LEU A 55 3.95 -9.31 -2.68
CA LEU A 55 5.36 -9.44 -3.03
C LEU A 55 5.94 -8.10 -3.52
N SER A 56 5.18 -7.31 -4.29
CA SER A 56 5.65 -5.98 -4.74
C SER A 56 5.90 -5.04 -3.56
N GLN A 57 5.06 -5.08 -2.53
CA GLN A 57 5.23 -4.26 -1.33
C GLN A 57 6.38 -4.78 -0.45
N LEU A 58 6.54 -6.09 -0.35
CA LEU A 58 7.68 -6.69 0.35
C LEU A 58 9.01 -6.27 -0.30
N VAL A 59 9.11 -6.36 -1.63
CA VAL A 59 10.30 -5.93 -2.39
C VAL A 59 10.58 -4.46 -2.13
N TYR A 60 9.56 -3.58 -2.21
CA TYR A 60 9.70 -2.16 -1.92
C TYR A 60 10.27 -1.91 -0.52
N VAL A 61 9.69 -2.56 0.51
CA VAL A 61 10.13 -2.39 1.90
C VAL A 61 11.57 -2.90 2.09
N LEU A 62 11.90 -4.07 1.54
CA LEU A 62 13.26 -4.62 1.64
C LEU A 62 14.31 -3.73 1.00
N ILE A 63 14.06 -3.22 -0.21
CA ILE A 63 14.99 -2.29 -0.91
C ILE A 63 15.22 -1.03 -0.07
N GLY A 64 14.14 -0.47 0.51
CA GLY A 64 14.28 0.70 1.37
C GLY A 64 15.04 0.43 2.67
N LEU A 65 14.87 -0.76 3.28
CA LEU A 65 15.59 -1.16 4.49
C LEU A 65 17.09 -1.42 4.26
N VAL A 66 17.47 -1.91 3.08
CA VAL A 66 18.90 -2.08 2.71
C VAL A 66 19.63 -0.74 2.56
N GLY A 67 18.90 0.39 2.54
CA GLY A 67 19.50 1.72 2.53
C GLY A 67 19.19 2.57 1.32
N VAL A 68 18.46 2.04 0.33
CA VAL A 68 18.02 2.86 -0.80
C VAL A 68 16.99 3.89 -0.30
N PRO A 69 17.17 5.21 -0.56
CA PRO A 69 16.32 6.26 0.01
C PRO A 69 14.97 6.39 -0.72
N ILE A 70 14.19 5.32 -0.74
CA ILE A 70 12.89 5.23 -1.45
C ILE A 70 11.68 5.37 -0.53
N PHE A 71 11.86 5.47 0.78
CA PHE A 71 10.78 5.78 1.71
C PHE A 71 10.52 7.30 1.75
N ALA A 72 9.36 7.68 2.25
CA ALA A 72 8.96 9.08 2.30
C ALA A 72 9.95 10.00 3.06
N LEU A 73 10.68 9.48 4.04
CA LEU A 73 11.65 10.23 4.84
C LEU A 73 13.08 9.67 4.72
N GLY A 74 13.40 8.95 3.64
CA GLY A 74 14.73 8.39 3.39
C GLY A 74 14.74 6.89 3.20
N GLY A 75 15.65 6.18 3.86
CA GLY A 75 15.81 4.73 3.81
C GLY A 75 16.79 4.24 4.88
N GLY A 76 17.06 2.94 4.88
CA GLY A 76 17.98 2.28 5.80
C GLY A 76 17.28 1.63 6.98
N PHE A 77 18.01 0.76 7.67
CA PHE A 77 17.47 -0.02 8.79
C PHE A 77 16.98 0.84 9.96
N SER A 78 17.62 2.00 10.20
CA SER A 78 17.19 2.96 11.22
C SER A 78 15.77 3.49 11.03
N TYR A 79 15.22 3.36 9.80
CA TYR A 79 13.84 3.75 9.50
C TYR A 79 12.79 2.96 10.31
N VAL A 80 13.16 1.78 10.82
CA VAL A 80 12.30 0.99 11.73
C VAL A 80 11.91 1.80 12.97
N LEU A 81 12.75 2.71 13.44
CA LEU A 81 12.44 3.57 14.59
C LEU A 81 11.60 4.82 14.23
N GLN A 82 11.18 4.96 12.99
CA GLN A 82 10.26 6.01 12.58
C GLN A 82 8.80 5.59 12.84
N PRO A 83 7.95 6.47 13.39
CA PRO A 83 6.53 6.18 13.60
C PRO A 83 5.79 5.76 12.32
N THR A 84 6.26 6.23 11.17
CA THR A 84 5.67 5.92 9.85
C THR A 84 5.98 4.51 9.34
N PHE A 85 6.96 3.81 9.91
CA PHE A 85 7.38 2.50 9.42
C PHE A 85 6.27 1.44 9.53
N GLY A 86 5.42 1.53 10.55
CA GLY A 86 4.26 0.64 10.68
C GLY A 86 3.32 0.67 9.47
N PHE A 87 3.18 1.83 8.84
CA PHE A 87 2.39 1.94 7.60
C PHE A 87 3.09 1.24 6.43
N LEU A 88 4.42 1.29 6.35
CA LEU A 88 5.16 0.53 5.33
C LEU A 88 4.98 -0.97 5.51
N LEU A 89 5.06 -1.47 6.75
CA LEU A 89 4.76 -2.87 7.06
C LEU A 89 3.30 -3.22 6.71
N GLY A 90 2.37 -2.31 6.98
CA GLY A 90 0.95 -2.48 6.68
C GLY A 90 0.62 -2.54 5.18
N LEU A 91 1.48 -2.02 4.28
CA LEU A 91 1.27 -2.13 2.84
C LEU A 91 1.25 -3.58 2.37
N ILE A 92 2.07 -4.45 2.96
CA ILE A 92 2.19 -5.87 2.56
C ILE A 92 0.87 -6.63 2.79
N PRO A 93 0.35 -6.74 4.02
CA PRO A 93 -0.92 -7.41 4.27
C PRO A 93 -2.11 -6.67 3.63
N SER A 94 -2.04 -5.34 3.49
CA SER A 94 -3.04 -4.55 2.78
C SER A 94 -3.17 -4.99 1.32
N ALA A 95 -2.06 -5.04 0.56
CA ALA A 95 -2.06 -5.51 -0.83
C ALA A 95 -2.59 -6.95 -0.95
N PHE A 96 -2.22 -7.82 -0.01
CA PHE A 96 -2.70 -9.20 0.02
C PHE A 96 -4.23 -9.27 0.20
N VAL A 97 -4.78 -8.56 1.18
CA VAL A 97 -6.23 -8.55 1.47
C VAL A 97 -6.99 -7.95 0.29
N ILE A 98 -6.53 -6.84 -0.28
CA ILE A 98 -7.11 -6.24 -1.48
C ILE A 98 -7.16 -7.27 -2.61
N GLY A 99 -6.05 -7.94 -2.88
CA GLY A 99 -5.97 -8.93 -3.95
C GLY A 99 -6.84 -10.15 -3.73
N LYS A 100 -7.07 -10.57 -2.49
CA LYS A 100 -7.99 -11.66 -2.12
C LYS A 100 -9.46 -11.27 -2.34
N LEU A 101 -9.81 -10.03 -2.06
CA LEU A 101 -11.18 -9.51 -2.15
C LEU A 101 -11.52 -9.02 -3.56
N ALA A 102 -10.54 -8.70 -4.39
CA ALA A 102 -10.71 -8.21 -5.75
C ALA A 102 -11.17 -9.32 -6.71
N LYS A 103 -12.41 -9.75 -6.57
CA LYS A 103 -13.02 -10.78 -7.44
C LYS A 103 -13.37 -10.19 -8.82
N ARG A 104 -13.13 -10.96 -9.88
CA ARG A 104 -13.55 -10.60 -11.24
C ARG A 104 -14.99 -10.99 -11.53
N PRO A 105 -15.72 -10.28 -12.39
CA PRO A 105 -15.29 -9.08 -13.10
C PRO A 105 -15.10 -7.88 -12.16
N LEU A 106 -14.07 -7.05 -12.46
CA LEU A 106 -13.80 -5.83 -11.68
C LEU A 106 -14.88 -4.80 -11.99
N THR A 107 -15.56 -4.35 -10.94
CA THR A 107 -16.49 -3.21 -10.98
C THR A 107 -16.00 -2.15 -10.02
N PHE A 108 -16.40 -0.90 -10.23
CA PHE A 108 -15.99 0.21 -9.36
C PHE A 108 -16.23 -0.10 -7.87
N TRP A 109 -17.45 -0.50 -7.52
CA TRP A 109 -17.82 -0.75 -6.12
C TRP A 109 -17.08 -1.93 -5.49
N ARG A 110 -16.90 -3.04 -6.23
CA ARG A 110 -16.13 -4.18 -5.71
C ARG A 110 -14.67 -3.83 -5.49
N THR A 111 -14.10 -3.06 -6.40
CA THR A 111 -12.72 -2.58 -6.30
C THR A 111 -12.57 -1.61 -5.12
N ALA A 112 -13.51 -0.66 -4.98
CA ALA A 112 -13.51 0.30 -3.87
C ALA A 112 -13.65 -0.40 -2.51
N LEU A 113 -14.55 -1.38 -2.37
CA LEU A 113 -14.72 -2.14 -1.14
C LEU A 113 -13.46 -2.97 -0.80
N ALA A 114 -12.82 -3.58 -1.80
CA ALA A 114 -11.56 -4.29 -1.58
C ALA A 114 -10.45 -3.33 -1.11
N MET A 115 -10.35 -2.14 -1.72
CA MET A 115 -9.39 -1.12 -1.30
C MET A 115 -9.71 -0.57 0.10
N LEU A 116 -10.97 -0.38 0.46
CA LEU A 116 -11.39 0.02 1.83
C LEU A 116 -10.97 -1.03 2.87
N ALA A 117 -11.18 -2.32 2.58
CA ALA A 117 -10.72 -3.39 3.46
C ALA A 117 -9.20 -3.38 3.63
N GLY A 118 -8.46 -3.16 2.55
CA GLY A 118 -6.99 -3.00 2.61
C GLY A 118 -6.55 -1.77 3.39
N LEU A 119 -7.27 -0.65 3.26
CA LEU A 119 -7.02 0.56 4.05
C LEU A 119 -7.23 0.29 5.55
N ALA A 120 -8.28 -0.45 5.91
CA ALA A 120 -8.52 -0.84 7.30
C ALA A 120 -7.35 -1.68 7.85
N VAL A 121 -6.83 -2.63 7.05
CA VAL A 121 -5.64 -3.41 7.42
C VAL A 121 -4.40 -2.53 7.56
N LEU A 122 -4.20 -1.59 6.64
CA LEU A 122 -3.09 -0.62 6.70
C LEU A 122 -3.10 0.15 8.01
N TYR A 123 -4.26 0.68 8.41
CA TYR A 123 -4.41 1.42 9.66
C TYR A 123 -4.32 0.51 10.89
N ALA A 124 -4.82 -0.71 10.83
CA ALA A 124 -4.72 -1.67 11.92
C ALA A 124 -3.27 -2.05 12.26
N VAL A 125 -2.36 -1.97 11.31
CA VAL A 125 -0.92 -2.18 11.52
C VAL A 125 -0.21 -0.86 11.82
N GLY A 126 -0.47 0.18 11.03
CA GLY A 126 0.27 1.44 11.07
C GLY A 126 -0.01 2.27 12.33
N VAL A 127 -1.27 2.36 12.76
CA VAL A 127 -1.66 3.19 13.91
C VAL A 127 -1.11 2.67 15.24
N PRO A 128 -1.21 1.35 15.57
CA PRO A 128 -0.59 0.81 16.78
C PRO A 128 0.94 0.95 16.77
N TYR A 129 1.57 0.73 15.61
CA TYR A 129 3.02 0.92 15.49
C TYR A 129 3.43 2.39 15.73
N LEU A 130 2.69 3.34 15.14
CA LEU A 130 2.90 4.77 15.37
C LEU A 130 2.79 5.09 16.88
N ALA A 131 1.77 4.56 17.56
CA ALA A 131 1.59 4.75 18.99
C ALA A 131 2.79 4.20 19.80
N LEU A 132 3.22 2.99 19.45
CA LEU A 132 4.35 2.33 20.11
C LEU A 132 5.62 3.16 19.98
N ILE A 133 6.01 3.53 18.77
CA ILE A 133 7.25 4.29 18.53
C ILE A 133 7.15 5.71 19.12
N ALA A 134 6.01 6.38 18.92
CA ALA A 134 5.84 7.75 19.43
C ALA A 134 5.88 7.81 20.96
N ASN A 135 5.28 6.85 21.66
CA ASN A 135 5.19 6.89 23.11
C ASN A 135 6.37 6.17 23.79
N ALA A 136 6.70 4.94 23.38
CA ALA A 136 7.73 4.15 24.04
C ALA A 136 9.15 4.58 23.64
N TYR A 137 9.38 4.97 22.38
CA TYR A 137 10.72 5.33 21.91
C TYR A 137 10.97 6.85 21.93
N LEU A 138 10.00 7.65 21.43
CA LEU A 138 10.14 9.11 21.34
C LEU A 138 9.63 9.86 22.58
N GLY A 139 9.02 9.17 23.55
CA GLY A 139 8.55 9.75 24.82
C GLY A 139 7.46 10.83 24.66
N LYS A 140 6.69 10.83 23.56
CA LYS A 140 5.72 11.90 23.26
C LYS A 140 4.46 11.88 24.13
N GLY A 141 4.15 10.78 24.82
CA GLY A 141 3.01 10.67 25.72
C GLY A 141 1.65 10.91 25.05
N LEU A 142 1.50 10.50 23.79
CA LEU A 142 0.27 10.72 23.02
C LEU A 142 -0.88 9.92 23.58
N THR A 143 -2.02 10.58 23.78
CA THR A 143 -3.28 9.92 24.14
C THR A 143 -3.81 9.09 22.95
N PHE A 144 -4.67 8.12 23.24
CA PHE A 144 -5.33 7.30 22.21
C PHE A 144 -6.00 8.16 21.12
N TRP A 145 -6.68 9.24 21.50
CA TRP A 145 -7.33 10.15 20.57
C TRP A 145 -6.35 10.90 19.66
N GLN A 146 -5.23 11.35 20.24
CA GLN A 146 -4.17 12.01 19.46
C GLN A 146 -3.53 11.05 18.44
N VAL A 147 -3.32 9.79 18.85
CA VAL A 147 -2.83 8.73 17.94
C VAL A 147 -3.79 8.51 16.79
N LEU A 148 -5.08 8.33 17.06
CA LEU A 148 -6.10 8.16 16.01
C LEU A 148 -6.18 9.38 15.09
N LYS A 149 -6.19 10.58 15.65
CA LYS A 149 -6.24 11.81 14.86
C LYS A 149 -5.03 11.93 13.94
N ASN A 150 -3.82 11.75 14.47
CA ASN A 150 -2.57 11.95 13.73
C ASN A 150 -2.18 10.77 12.85
N GLY A 151 -2.67 9.57 13.12
CA GLY A 151 -2.33 8.35 12.37
C GLY A 151 -3.41 7.88 11.39
N MET A 152 -4.66 8.38 11.49
CA MET A 152 -5.77 7.91 10.66
C MET A 152 -6.68 9.06 10.19
N LEU A 153 -7.34 9.79 11.11
CA LEU A 153 -8.44 10.68 10.74
C LEU A 153 -8.05 11.77 9.76
N ILE A 154 -6.85 12.33 9.90
CA ILE A 154 -6.33 13.39 9.02
C ILE A 154 -6.09 12.88 7.59
N TYR A 155 -5.72 11.61 7.45
CA TYR A 155 -5.38 11.00 6.15
C TYR A 155 -6.60 10.44 5.44
N LEU A 156 -7.66 10.10 6.20
CA LEU A 156 -8.84 9.41 5.70
C LEU A 156 -9.50 10.10 4.47
N PRO A 157 -9.71 11.44 4.45
CA PRO A 157 -10.29 12.09 3.28
C PRO A 157 -9.44 11.89 2.02
N GLY A 158 -8.12 12.05 2.12
CA GLY A 158 -7.18 11.82 1.03
C GLY A 158 -7.14 10.37 0.57
N ASP A 159 -7.23 9.41 1.50
CA ASP A 159 -7.24 8.00 1.18
C ASP A 159 -8.55 7.55 0.52
N LEU A 160 -9.69 8.15 0.89
CA LEU A 160 -10.97 7.93 0.20
C LEU A 160 -10.91 8.43 -1.25
N LEU A 161 -10.30 9.59 -1.50
CA LEU A 161 -10.07 10.08 -2.86
C LEU A 161 -9.18 9.15 -3.67
N LYS A 162 -8.09 8.62 -3.07
CA LYS A 162 -7.23 7.61 -3.72
C LYS A 162 -8.00 6.33 -4.04
N ILE A 163 -8.89 5.88 -3.17
CA ILE A 163 -9.75 4.72 -3.41
C ILE A 163 -10.68 4.97 -4.59
N ALA A 164 -11.35 6.12 -4.64
CA ALA A 164 -12.24 6.45 -5.76
C ALA A 164 -11.46 6.49 -7.08
N PHE A 165 -10.35 7.23 -7.13
CA PHE A 165 -9.50 7.34 -8.31
C PHE A 165 -8.88 5.99 -8.71
N GLY A 166 -8.30 5.26 -7.76
CA GLY A 166 -7.66 3.96 -8.00
C GLY A 166 -8.66 2.91 -8.47
N SER A 167 -9.89 2.92 -7.94
CA SER A 167 -10.95 2.01 -8.38
C SER A 167 -11.34 2.26 -9.83
N PHE A 168 -11.53 3.53 -10.21
CA PHE A 168 -11.79 3.90 -11.59
C PHE A 168 -10.64 3.46 -12.51
N LEU A 169 -9.40 3.77 -12.12
CA LEU A 169 -8.21 3.47 -12.90
C LEU A 169 -8.00 1.94 -13.08
N CYS A 170 -8.13 1.16 -12.00
CA CYS A 170 -8.00 -0.30 -12.07
C CYS A 170 -9.04 -0.94 -12.99
N VAL A 171 -10.29 -0.48 -12.93
CA VAL A 171 -11.36 -0.97 -13.82
C VAL A 171 -11.06 -0.60 -15.28
N ALA A 172 -10.61 0.62 -15.53
CA ALA A 172 -10.25 1.08 -16.87
C ALA A 172 -9.07 0.29 -17.46
N ILE A 173 -8.01 0.07 -16.67
CA ILE A 173 -6.84 -0.71 -17.07
C ILE A 173 -7.23 -2.16 -17.36
N ALA A 174 -7.99 -2.79 -16.48
CA ALA A 174 -8.38 -4.18 -16.63
C ALA A 174 -9.30 -4.41 -17.86
N ARG A 175 -10.11 -3.40 -18.22
CA ARG A 175 -10.93 -3.45 -19.45
C ARG A 175 -10.11 -3.29 -20.74
N ARG A 176 -9.07 -2.45 -20.70
CA ARG A 176 -8.24 -2.19 -21.89
C ARG A 176 -7.14 -3.23 -22.10
N LEU A 177 -6.68 -3.85 -21.02
CA LEU A 177 -5.57 -4.81 -21.02
C LEU A 177 -5.99 -6.16 -20.39
N PRO A 178 -7.07 -6.80 -20.87
CA PRO A 178 -7.57 -8.03 -20.26
C PRO A 178 -6.54 -9.16 -20.28
N GLN A 179 -5.69 -9.20 -21.30
CA GLN A 179 -4.66 -10.24 -21.49
C GLN A 179 -3.59 -10.23 -20.41
N LEU A 180 -3.24 -9.04 -19.87
CA LEU A 180 -2.22 -8.90 -18.83
C LEU A 180 -2.74 -9.33 -17.45
N PHE A 181 -4.02 -9.07 -17.19
CA PHE A 181 -4.62 -9.21 -15.86
C PHE A 181 -5.73 -10.27 -15.78
N ALA A 182 -5.95 -11.06 -16.84
CA ALA A 182 -6.87 -12.20 -16.79
C ALA A 182 -6.41 -13.24 -15.75
N ALA A 183 -7.37 -13.79 -14.97
CA ALA A 183 -7.07 -14.93 -14.12
C ALA A 183 -6.53 -16.11 -14.96
N PRO A 184 -5.69 -17.02 -14.41
CA PRO A 184 -5.39 -18.27 -15.05
C PRO A 184 -6.70 -18.97 -15.37
N GLN A 185 -6.93 -19.36 -16.64
CA GLN A 185 -7.95 -20.35 -16.90
C GLN A 185 -7.47 -21.61 -16.19
N ALA A 186 -8.30 -22.12 -15.28
CA ALA A 186 -8.07 -23.44 -14.70
C ALA A 186 -8.23 -24.43 -15.86
N GLU A 187 -7.11 -24.99 -16.33
CA GLU A 187 -7.08 -26.21 -17.13
C GLU A 187 -7.21 -27.41 -16.23
#